data_a340b8b18a1a61fe8ca6bdbb8e78023e
#
_entry.id   a340b8b18a1a61fe8ca6bdbb8e78023e
#
_cell.length_a   1.000
_cell.length_b   1.000
_cell.length_c   1.000
_cell.angle_alpha   90.00
_cell.angle_beta   90.00
_cell.angle_gamma   90.00
#
_symmetry.space_group_name_H-M   'P 1'
#
loop_
_entity.id
_entity.type
_entity.pdbx_description
1 polymer ?
#
loop_
_entity_poly.entity_id
_entity_poly.type
_entity_poly.pdbx_seq_one_letter_code
_entity_poly.pdbx_strand_id
1 'polypeptide(L)'
;MANKIDFGANSHVETPSKSEAFFIKFKKQILIAVVAIIVIVAGAVLYNAYVSGPREDKASTALAKGQQYFNQEQFDKALNGDGASYAGFIKIASDYSGTDAANLANLYAGLCYANLGKWNEAVTTLEKFSSKSDAIISPAAMAALGNAYANTGNIDKAISALKKAADMADSKAADDTNNSLSPTFLIQAAELLESQNKSDEALKIYEDVKKKYVNSQVVQSSEIDKYIERITEK
;
A
#
# COMPACT_ATOMS: atom_id res chain seq x y z
N MET A 1 -79.09 29.69 39.23
CA MET A 1 -78.55 28.47 38.60
C MET A 1 -77.10 28.78 38.22
N ALA A 2 -76.15 28.31 38.99
CA ALA A 2 -74.73 28.54 38.74
C ALA A 2 -74.14 27.30 38.02
N ASN A 3 -73.64 27.51 36.82
CA ASN A 3 -73.02 26.47 36.02
C ASN A 3 -71.54 26.33 36.49
N LYS A 4 -71.20 25.18 37.06
CA LYS A 4 -69.84 24.80 37.44
C LYS A 4 -69.11 24.32 36.21
N ILE A 5 -68.11 25.04 35.72
CA ILE A 5 -67.20 24.59 34.69
C ILE A 5 -66.12 23.73 35.36
N ASP A 6 -66.14 22.44 35.05
CA ASP A 6 -65.16 21.46 35.54
C ASP A 6 -63.93 21.49 34.58
N PHE A 7 -62.82 22.01 35.05
CA PHE A 7 -61.53 21.95 34.35
C PHE A 7 -60.86 20.63 34.68
N GLY A 8 -61.21 19.59 33.94
CA GLY A 8 -60.50 18.32 33.96
C GLY A 8 -59.06 18.48 33.42
N ALA A 9 -58.11 18.70 34.31
CA ALA A 9 -56.69 18.63 33.97
C ALA A 9 -56.28 17.17 33.79
N ASN A 10 -56.43 16.65 32.58
CA ASN A 10 -55.77 15.41 32.16
C ASN A 10 -54.28 15.68 31.93
N SER A 11 -53.49 15.68 33.01
CA SER A 11 -52.05 15.54 32.93
C SER A 11 -51.72 14.12 32.54
N HIS A 12 -51.61 13.83 31.22
CA HIS A 12 -50.96 12.63 30.74
C HIS A 12 -49.48 12.71 31.15
N VAL A 13 -49.17 12.08 32.26
CA VAL A 13 -47.76 11.76 32.59
C VAL A 13 -47.34 10.66 31.64
N GLU A 14 -46.77 11.05 30.48
CA GLU A 14 -46.14 10.11 29.58
C GLU A 14 -44.99 9.42 30.30
N THR A 15 -45.11 8.12 30.51
CA THR A 15 -44.00 7.32 31.03
C THR A 15 -42.89 7.32 30.00
N PRO A 16 -41.64 7.74 30.35
CA PRO A 16 -40.56 7.82 29.39
C PRO A 16 -40.30 6.47 28.75
N SER A 17 -40.09 6.47 27.43
CA SER A 17 -39.71 5.27 26.69
C SER A 17 -38.43 4.66 27.28
N LYS A 18 -38.19 3.35 27.06
CA LYS A 18 -36.97 2.68 27.57
C LYS A 18 -35.68 3.40 27.16
N SER A 19 -35.66 4.00 25.97
CA SER A 19 -34.53 4.81 25.46
C SER A 19 -34.38 6.12 26.21
N GLU A 20 -35.47 6.84 26.50
CA GLU A 20 -35.44 8.09 27.26
C GLU A 20 -34.99 7.85 28.71
N ALA A 21 -35.51 6.79 29.34
CA ALA A 21 -35.10 6.40 30.70
C ALA A 21 -33.59 6.06 30.72
N PHE A 22 -33.02 5.42 29.71
CA PHE A 22 -31.60 5.14 29.56
C PHE A 22 -30.80 6.45 29.44
N PHE A 23 -31.20 7.38 28.57
CA PHE A 23 -30.53 8.67 28.39
C PHE A 23 -30.56 9.51 29.66
N ILE A 24 -31.68 9.54 30.39
CA ILE A 24 -31.81 10.26 31.67
C ILE A 24 -30.86 9.66 32.69
N LYS A 25 -30.83 8.34 32.81
CA LYS A 25 -29.99 7.61 33.78
C LYS A 25 -28.49 7.80 33.55
N PHE A 26 -28.06 7.82 32.27
CA PHE A 26 -26.64 7.86 31.89
C PHE A 26 -26.20 9.23 31.33
N LYS A 27 -27.01 10.27 31.46
CA LYS A 27 -26.73 11.62 30.93
C LYS A 27 -25.33 12.13 31.24
N LYS A 28 -24.84 11.98 32.49
CA LYS A 28 -23.49 12.41 32.89
C LYS A 28 -22.39 11.60 32.15
N GLN A 29 -22.54 10.29 32.10
CA GLN A 29 -21.57 9.41 31.48
C GLN A 29 -21.51 9.64 29.98
N ILE A 30 -22.67 9.83 29.32
CA ILE A 30 -22.78 10.17 27.88
C ILE A 30 -22.11 11.52 27.63
N LEU A 31 -22.37 12.52 28.43
CA LEU A 31 -21.76 13.85 28.30
C LEU A 31 -20.23 13.77 28.43
N ILE A 32 -19.71 13.04 29.42
CA ILE A 32 -18.27 12.85 29.60
C ILE A 32 -17.65 12.11 28.40
N ALA A 33 -18.31 11.08 27.89
CA ALA A 33 -17.85 10.34 26.72
C ALA A 33 -17.79 11.23 25.48
N VAL A 34 -18.83 12.04 25.24
CA VAL A 34 -18.86 13.00 24.11
C VAL A 34 -17.75 14.03 24.22
N VAL A 35 -17.55 14.61 25.42
CA VAL A 35 -16.45 15.57 25.64
C VAL A 35 -15.08 14.91 25.42
N ALA A 36 -14.89 13.69 25.91
CA ALA A 36 -13.64 12.95 25.69
C ALA A 36 -13.37 12.70 24.19
N ILE A 37 -14.39 12.32 23.43
CA ILE A 37 -14.27 12.14 21.96
C ILE A 37 -13.89 13.48 21.29
N ILE A 38 -14.54 14.58 21.65
CA ILE A 38 -14.24 15.91 21.10
C ILE A 38 -12.77 16.29 21.38
N VAL A 39 -12.28 16.07 22.60
CA VAL A 39 -10.89 16.36 22.97
C VAL A 39 -9.91 15.52 22.16
N ILE A 40 -10.20 14.22 21.99
CA ILE A 40 -9.35 13.32 21.18
C ILE A 40 -9.32 13.77 19.72
N VAL A 41 -10.47 14.08 19.13
CA VAL A 41 -10.56 14.55 17.74
C VAL A 41 -9.84 15.89 17.55
N ALA A 42 -10.09 16.85 18.47
CA ALA A 42 -9.38 18.13 18.44
C ALA A 42 -7.86 17.97 18.56
N GLY A 43 -7.41 17.12 19.49
CA GLY A 43 -5.99 16.77 19.64
C GLY A 43 -5.39 16.16 18.38
N ALA A 44 -6.09 15.24 17.73
CA ALA A 44 -5.65 14.64 16.47
C ALA A 44 -5.56 15.66 15.32
N VAL A 45 -6.53 16.56 15.20
CA VAL A 45 -6.53 17.64 14.19
C VAL A 45 -5.37 18.60 14.42
N LEU A 46 -5.14 19.04 15.66
CA LEU A 46 -4.03 19.93 16.02
C LEU A 46 -2.68 19.25 15.75
N TYR A 47 -2.53 17.99 16.16
CA TYR A 47 -1.32 17.22 15.89
C TYR A 47 -1.03 17.12 14.38
N ASN A 48 -2.07 16.81 13.58
CA ASN A 48 -1.92 16.73 12.13
C ASN A 48 -1.53 18.09 11.53
N ALA A 49 -2.20 19.18 11.93
CA ALA A 49 -1.97 20.52 11.38
C ALA A 49 -0.59 21.10 11.75
N TYR A 50 -0.11 20.87 12.97
CA TYR A 50 1.09 21.56 13.49
C TYR A 50 2.32 20.67 13.57
N VAL A 51 2.18 19.34 13.52
CA VAL A 51 3.30 18.42 13.65
C VAL A 51 3.43 17.53 12.42
N SER A 52 2.40 16.74 12.12
CA SER A 52 2.47 15.72 11.05
C SER A 52 2.53 16.36 9.66
N GLY A 53 1.67 17.34 9.38
CA GLY A 53 1.62 18.02 8.08
C GLY A 53 2.93 18.72 7.71
N PRO A 54 3.46 19.66 8.52
CA PRO A 54 4.73 20.32 8.24
C PRO A 54 5.92 19.35 8.14
N ARG A 55 5.87 18.22 8.85
CA ARG A 55 6.89 17.18 8.77
C ARG A 55 6.81 16.42 7.46
N GLU A 56 5.60 16.08 6.99
CA GLU A 56 5.35 15.48 5.67
C GLU A 56 5.82 16.39 4.54
N ASP A 57 5.51 17.70 4.59
CA ASP A 57 5.91 18.66 3.56
C ASP A 57 7.43 18.74 3.40
N LYS A 58 8.17 18.76 4.52
CA LYS A 58 9.63 18.75 4.50
C LYS A 58 10.19 17.43 3.95
N ALA A 59 9.60 16.32 4.35
CA ALA A 59 9.99 14.99 3.86
C ALA A 59 9.73 14.85 2.37
N SER A 60 8.56 15.29 1.88
CA SER A 60 8.19 15.26 0.46
C SER A 60 9.11 16.13 -0.40
N THR A 61 9.48 17.33 0.10
CA THR A 61 10.44 18.20 -0.59
C THR A 61 11.81 17.54 -0.71
N ALA A 62 12.29 16.93 0.36
CA ALA A 62 13.55 16.20 0.35
C ALA A 62 13.50 14.97 -0.56
N LEU A 63 12.38 14.21 -0.52
CA LEU A 63 12.15 13.05 -1.37
C LEU A 63 12.20 13.43 -2.86
N ALA A 64 11.53 14.51 -3.27
CA ALA A 64 11.53 14.97 -4.66
C ALA A 64 12.92 15.25 -5.20
N LYS A 65 13.83 15.79 -4.37
CA LYS A 65 15.22 16.00 -4.74
C LYS A 65 15.97 14.68 -4.94
N GLY A 66 15.71 13.68 -4.10
CA GLY A 66 16.23 12.32 -4.27
C GLY A 66 15.75 11.64 -5.54
N GLN A 67 14.48 11.82 -5.89
CA GLN A 67 13.93 11.31 -7.14
C GLN A 67 14.62 11.90 -8.38
N GLN A 68 15.06 13.16 -8.34
CA GLN A 68 15.86 13.74 -9.42
C GLN A 68 17.19 13.00 -9.62
N TYR A 69 17.91 12.71 -8.54
CA TYR A 69 19.14 11.90 -8.61
C TYR A 69 18.86 10.48 -9.08
N PHE A 70 17.78 9.88 -8.60
CA PHE A 70 17.35 8.53 -9.02
C PHE A 70 17.07 8.47 -10.53
N ASN A 71 16.31 9.43 -11.05
CA ASN A 71 15.96 9.51 -12.48
C ASN A 71 17.17 9.80 -13.39
N GLN A 72 18.24 10.35 -12.82
CA GLN A 72 19.54 10.55 -13.47
C GLN A 72 20.48 9.35 -13.28
N GLU A 73 20.01 8.24 -12.75
CA GLU A 73 20.77 7.03 -12.43
C GLU A 73 21.95 7.27 -11.47
N GLN A 74 21.95 8.39 -10.74
CA GLN A 74 22.92 8.70 -9.71
C GLN A 74 22.56 8.02 -8.39
N PHE A 75 22.45 6.68 -8.42
CA PHE A 75 21.88 5.87 -7.35
C PHE A 75 22.62 6.03 -6.02
N ASP A 76 23.95 6.17 -6.04
CA ASP A 76 24.72 6.38 -4.82
C ASP A 76 24.40 7.74 -4.16
N LYS A 77 24.29 8.82 -4.96
CA LYS A 77 23.88 10.12 -4.44
C LYS A 77 22.42 10.11 -3.99
N ALA A 78 21.54 9.48 -4.75
CA ALA A 78 20.13 9.34 -4.36
C ALA A 78 20.00 8.63 -3.01
N LEU A 79 20.81 7.60 -2.79
CA LEU A 79 20.80 6.78 -1.59
C LEU A 79 21.40 7.51 -0.38
N ASN A 80 22.62 8.05 -0.53
CA ASN A 80 23.47 8.52 0.57
C ASN A 80 23.53 10.04 0.72
N GLY A 81 23.03 10.80 -0.27
CA GLY A 81 23.11 12.26 -0.31
C GLY A 81 24.22 12.80 -1.20
N ASP A 82 24.18 14.13 -1.43
CA ASP A 82 25.12 14.84 -2.31
C ASP A 82 26.28 15.51 -1.54
N GLY A 83 26.32 15.32 -0.24
CA GLY A 83 27.32 15.96 0.63
C GLY A 83 27.09 17.45 0.90
N ALA A 84 26.02 18.04 0.36
CA ALA A 84 25.74 19.48 0.48
C ALA A 84 24.31 19.75 1.00
N SER A 85 23.32 19.62 0.15
CA SER A 85 21.96 20.07 0.44
C SER A 85 20.90 18.96 0.36
N TYR A 86 21.31 17.76 -0.01
CA TYR A 86 20.45 16.58 -0.06
C TYR A 86 21.01 15.46 0.83
N ALA A 87 20.18 14.98 1.74
CA ALA A 87 20.59 14.06 2.80
C ALA A 87 20.63 12.57 2.40
N GLY A 88 20.01 12.19 1.28
CA GLY A 88 19.86 10.80 0.83
C GLY A 88 18.58 10.13 1.31
N PHE A 89 18.10 9.16 0.54
CA PHE A 89 16.87 8.43 0.88
C PHE A 89 16.94 7.69 2.22
N ILE A 90 18.12 7.14 2.58
CA ILE A 90 18.32 6.46 3.86
C ILE A 90 18.02 7.43 5.02
N LYS A 91 18.57 8.64 4.93
CA LYS A 91 18.39 9.62 5.99
C LYS A 91 16.97 10.19 6.01
N ILE A 92 16.34 10.38 4.86
CA ILE A 92 14.93 10.81 4.78
C ILE A 92 14.02 9.76 5.43
N ALA A 93 14.20 8.48 5.13
CA ALA A 93 13.43 7.39 5.71
C ALA A 93 13.55 7.33 7.25
N SER A 94 14.74 7.64 7.77
CA SER A 94 15.01 7.67 9.20
C SER A 94 14.45 8.91 9.88
N ASP A 95 14.84 10.11 9.40
CA ASP A 95 14.54 11.39 10.06
C ASP A 95 13.05 11.72 10.05
N TYR A 96 12.35 11.28 9.00
CA TYR A 96 10.92 11.51 8.79
C TYR A 96 10.07 10.25 8.97
N SER A 97 10.57 9.28 9.70
CA SER A 97 9.86 8.03 9.99
C SER A 97 8.40 8.28 10.39
N GLY A 98 7.46 7.50 9.83
CA GLY A 98 6.01 7.66 10.03
C GLY A 98 5.31 8.61 9.05
N THR A 99 6.05 9.29 8.14
CA THR A 99 5.48 10.04 7.03
C THR A 99 5.32 9.17 5.77
N ASP A 100 4.42 9.54 4.86
CA ASP A 100 4.26 8.85 3.58
C ASP A 100 5.51 9.04 2.69
N ALA A 101 6.14 10.20 2.74
CA ALA A 101 7.40 10.45 2.06
C ALA A 101 8.55 9.57 2.57
N ALA A 102 8.64 9.32 3.89
CA ALA A 102 9.63 8.40 4.43
C ALA A 102 9.38 6.95 4.01
N ASN A 103 8.10 6.56 3.89
CA ASN A 103 7.73 5.26 3.36
C ASN A 103 8.18 5.10 1.91
N LEU A 104 7.96 6.11 1.06
CA LEU A 104 8.47 6.14 -0.32
C LEU A 104 10.01 6.20 -0.36
N ALA A 105 10.66 6.89 0.58
CA ALA A 105 12.11 6.90 0.67
C ALA A 105 12.69 5.49 0.92
N ASN A 106 12.02 4.64 1.71
CA ASN A 106 12.41 3.23 1.84
C ASN A 106 12.32 2.48 0.50
N LEU A 107 11.26 2.70 -0.28
CA LEU A 107 11.14 2.10 -1.62
C LEU A 107 12.29 2.54 -2.53
N TYR A 108 12.49 3.86 -2.67
CA TYR A 108 13.57 4.39 -3.53
C TYR A 108 14.96 3.97 -3.06
N ALA A 109 15.21 3.92 -1.75
CA ALA A 109 16.48 3.42 -1.22
C ALA A 109 16.69 1.94 -1.57
N GLY A 110 15.66 1.11 -1.45
CA GLY A 110 15.71 -0.29 -1.87
C GLY A 110 15.98 -0.46 -3.35
N LEU A 111 15.32 0.35 -4.19
CA LEU A 111 15.58 0.36 -5.64
C LEU A 111 17.00 0.86 -5.98
N CYS A 112 17.54 1.84 -5.26
CA CYS A 112 18.93 2.27 -5.39
C CYS A 112 19.88 1.11 -5.08
N TYR A 113 19.66 0.41 -3.95
CA TYR A 113 20.48 -0.75 -3.60
C TYR A 113 20.42 -1.85 -4.67
N ALA A 114 19.24 -2.15 -5.22
CA ALA A 114 19.09 -3.11 -6.30
C ALA A 114 19.87 -2.71 -7.56
N ASN A 115 19.77 -1.44 -7.98
CA ASN A 115 20.52 -0.92 -9.12
C ASN A 115 22.05 -0.90 -8.90
N LEU A 116 22.49 -0.79 -7.66
CA LEU A 116 23.90 -0.89 -7.27
C LEU A 116 24.39 -2.35 -7.07
N GLY A 117 23.52 -3.35 -7.33
CA GLY A 117 23.84 -4.77 -7.12
C GLY A 117 23.91 -5.22 -5.66
N LYS A 118 23.51 -4.35 -4.72
CA LYS A 118 23.51 -4.62 -3.26
C LYS A 118 22.19 -5.29 -2.85
N TRP A 119 22.00 -6.54 -3.28
CA TRP A 119 20.71 -7.22 -3.20
C TRP A 119 20.24 -7.53 -1.78
N ASN A 120 21.15 -7.83 -0.83
CA ASN A 120 20.77 -8.07 0.57
C ASN A 120 20.27 -6.79 1.24
N GLU A 121 20.92 -5.66 0.98
CA GLU A 121 20.48 -4.36 1.45
C GLU A 121 19.18 -3.93 0.77
N ALA A 122 18.98 -4.26 -0.51
CA ALA A 122 17.74 -4.04 -1.22
C ALA A 122 16.57 -4.78 -0.56
N VAL A 123 16.72 -6.07 -0.27
CA VAL A 123 15.71 -6.87 0.47
C VAL A 123 15.38 -6.20 1.80
N THR A 124 16.40 -5.97 2.65
CA THR A 124 16.21 -5.41 3.99
C THR A 124 15.51 -4.05 3.97
N THR A 125 15.75 -3.27 2.91
CA THR A 125 15.20 -1.92 2.78
C THR A 125 13.80 -1.92 2.19
N LEU A 126 13.55 -2.76 1.16
CA LEU A 126 12.23 -2.93 0.56
C LEU A 126 11.22 -3.53 1.54
N GLU A 127 11.66 -4.41 2.45
CA GLU A 127 10.80 -4.96 3.52
C GLU A 127 10.28 -3.88 4.48
N LYS A 128 10.93 -2.72 4.58
CA LYS A 128 10.46 -1.58 5.39
C LYS A 128 9.35 -0.78 4.72
N PHE A 129 9.14 -0.97 3.42
CA PHE A 129 8.07 -0.29 2.70
C PHE A 129 6.71 -0.86 3.12
N SER A 130 5.85 0.01 3.61
CA SER A 130 4.46 -0.33 3.97
C SER A 130 3.54 -0.09 2.79
N SER A 131 2.97 -1.17 2.25
CA SER A 131 2.01 -1.10 1.15
C SER A 131 0.80 -0.26 1.51
N LYS A 132 0.32 0.54 0.55
CA LYS A 132 -0.89 1.35 0.65
C LYS A 132 -1.98 0.77 -0.27
N SER A 133 -3.18 1.34 -0.18
CA SER A 133 -4.30 0.92 -1.04
C SER A 133 -4.25 1.65 -2.38
N ASP A 134 -3.16 1.43 -3.16
CA ASP A 134 -2.96 1.99 -4.48
C ASP A 134 -2.79 0.90 -5.55
N ALA A 135 -2.98 1.27 -6.81
CA ALA A 135 -2.99 0.33 -7.93
C ALA A 135 -1.62 0.12 -8.60
N ILE A 136 -0.59 0.90 -8.23
CA ILE A 136 0.67 0.95 -8.99
C ILE A 136 1.89 0.81 -8.09
N ILE A 137 2.06 1.68 -7.09
CA ILE A 137 3.30 1.78 -6.31
C ILE A 137 3.46 0.57 -5.40
N SER A 138 2.41 0.19 -4.67
CA SER A 138 2.47 -0.95 -3.75
C SER A 138 2.65 -2.29 -4.46
N PRO A 139 1.94 -2.59 -5.59
CA PRO A 139 2.25 -3.76 -6.39
C PRO A 139 3.67 -3.76 -6.95
N ALA A 140 4.15 -2.63 -7.50
CA ALA A 140 5.49 -2.51 -8.03
C ALA A 140 6.58 -2.67 -6.96
N ALA A 141 6.36 -2.13 -5.75
CA ALA A 141 7.26 -2.31 -4.62
C ALA A 141 7.35 -3.79 -4.18
N MET A 142 6.21 -4.49 -4.18
CA MET A 142 6.17 -5.93 -3.87
C MET A 142 6.89 -6.75 -4.95
N ALA A 143 6.76 -6.39 -6.23
CA ALA A 143 7.49 -7.03 -7.31
C ALA A 143 9.00 -6.75 -7.22
N ALA A 144 9.40 -5.52 -6.89
CA ALA A 144 10.80 -5.17 -6.66
C ALA A 144 11.42 -5.99 -5.51
N LEU A 145 10.67 -6.21 -4.42
CA LEU A 145 11.09 -7.09 -3.34
C LEU A 145 11.21 -8.55 -3.83
N GLY A 146 10.28 -9.02 -4.65
CA GLY A 146 10.35 -10.33 -5.30
C GLY A 146 11.63 -10.50 -6.11
N ASN A 147 11.95 -9.52 -6.95
CA ASN A 147 13.18 -9.51 -7.75
C ASN A 147 14.45 -9.46 -6.87
N ALA A 148 14.43 -8.71 -5.77
CA ALA A 148 15.55 -8.70 -4.83
C ALA A 148 15.72 -10.07 -4.14
N TYR A 149 14.63 -10.74 -3.74
CA TYR A 149 14.68 -12.11 -3.23
C TYR A 149 15.27 -13.09 -4.26
N ALA A 150 14.87 -12.99 -5.54
CA ALA A 150 15.42 -13.86 -6.59
C ALA A 150 16.94 -13.69 -6.72
N ASN A 151 17.44 -12.46 -6.70
CA ASN A 151 18.87 -12.15 -6.79
C ASN A 151 19.67 -12.54 -5.53
N THR A 152 19.00 -12.78 -4.38
CA THR A 152 19.64 -13.33 -3.18
C THR A 152 19.49 -14.85 -3.07
N GLY A 153 18.95 -15.53 -4.11
CA GLY A 153 18.72 -16.97 -4.11
C GLY A 153 17.49 -17.44 -3.33
N ASN A 154 16.68 -16.52 -2.81
CA ASN A 154 15.45 -16.85 -2.08
C ASN A 154 14.27 -17.04 -3.05
N ILE A 155 14.39 -18.03 -3.95
CA ILE A 155 13.49 -18.19 -5.11
C ILE A 155 12.02 -18.39 -4.70
N ASP A 156 11.73 -19.18 -3.67
CA ASP A 156 10.34 -19.41 -3.23
C ASP A 156 9.69 -18.13 -2.68
N LYS A 157 10.47 -17.30 -1.96
CA LYS A 157 9.98 -15.97 -1.53
C LYS A 157 9.76 -15.04 -2.72
N ALA A 158 10.64 -15.10 -3.71
CA ALA A 158 10.52 -14.30 -4.93
C ALA A 158 9.22 -14.62 -5.69
N ILE A 159 8.95 -15.90 -5.94
CA ILE A 159 7.73 -16.38 -6.59
C ILE A 159 6.49 -15.93 -5.81
N SER A 160 6.51 -16.10 -4.49
CA SER A 160 5.39 -15.67 -3.64
C SER A 160 5.15 -14.16 -3.70
N ALA A 161 6.22 -13.36 -3.64
CA ALA A 161 6.13 -11.90 -3.70
C ALA A 161 5.63 -11.41 -5.07
N LEU A 162 6.09 -12.01 -6.17
CA LEU A 162 5.64 -11.66 -7.52
C LEU A 162 4.16 -12.02 -7.75
N LYS A 163 3.70 -13.19 -7.31
CA LYS A 163 2.28 -13.55 -7.35
C LYS A 163 1.44 -12.57 -6.52
N LYS A 164 1.89 -12.25 -5.31
CA LYS A 164 1.22 -11.27 -4.46
C LYS A 164 1.17 -9.88 -5.11
N ALA A 165 2.22 -9.46 -5.80
CA ALA A 165 2.24 -8.20 -6.55
C ALA A 165 1.15 -8.17 -7.64
N ALA A 166 0.97 -9.28 -8.37
CA ALA A 166 -0.10 -9.41 -9.36
C ALA A 166 -1.49 -9.32 -8.71
N ASP A 167 -1.72 -10.06 -7.63
CA ASP A 167 -2.99 -10.04 -6.89
C ASP A 167 -3.30 -8.63 -6.35
N MET A 168 -2.29 -7.92 -5.86
CA MET A 168 -2.44 -6.54 -5.38
C MET A 168 -2.84 -5.59 -6.52
N ALA A 169 -2.23 -5.72 -7.70
CA ALA A 169 -2.56 -4.90 -8.87
C ALA A 169 -3.98 -5.21 -9.38
N ASP A 170 -4.35 -6.48 -9.45
CA ASP A 170 -5.67 -6.93 -9.87
C ASP A 170 -6.77 -6.43 -8.93
N SER A 171 -6.57 -6.54 -7.62
CA SER A 171 -7.56 -6.12 -6.60
C SER A 171 -7.93 -4.64 -6.66
N LYS A 172 -7.22 -3.82 -7.43
CA LYS A 172 -7.45 -2.38 -7.63
C LYS A 172 -7.92 -2.05 -9.04
N ALA A 173 -7.98 -3.02 -9.93
CA ALA A 173 -8.55 -2.84 -11.27
C ALA A 173 -10.08 -2.93 -11.22
N ALA A 174 -10.77 -2.27 -12.17
CA ALA A 174 -12.23 -2.15 -12.18
C ALA A 174 -12.95 -3.51 -12.32
N ASP A 175 -12.32 -4.47 -12.96
CA ASP A 175 -12.81 -5.83 -13.25
C ASP A 175 -11.89 -6.92 -12.65
N ASP A 176 -11.18 -6.60 -11.58
CA ASP A 176 -10.18 -7.44 -10.94
C ASP A 176 -9.13 -7.98 -11.92
N THR A 177 -8.79 -7.18 -12.95
CA THR A 177 -7.86 -7.58 -14.01
C THR A 177 -6.95 -6.43 -14.43
N ASN A 178 -5.73 -6.38 -13.89
CA ASN A 178 -4.74 -5.37 -14.28
C ASN A 178 -3.91 -5.86 -15.48
N ASN A 179 -4.33 -5.51 -16.69
CA ASN A 179 -3.67 -5.92 -17.93
C ASN A 179 -2.26 -5.31 -18.12
N SER A 180 -1.87 -4.32 -17.32
CA SER A 180 -0.57 -3.63 -17.44
C SER A 180 0.51 -4.21 -16.56
N LEU A 181 0.19 -4.55 -15.31
CA LEU A 181 1.19 -4.95 -14.31
C LEU A 181 1.18 -6.45 -14.04
N SER A 182 -0.01 -7.03 -13.80
CA SER A 182 -0.13 -8.42 -13.34
C SER A 182 0.48 -9.45 -14.28
N PRO A 183 0.33 -9.35 -15.62
CA PRO A 183 0.98 -10.29 -16.54
C PRO A 183 2.49 -10.32 -16.39
N THR A 184 3.12 -9.14 -16.27
CA THR A 184 4.58 -9.04 -16.12
C THR A 184 5.06 -9.71 -14.84
N PHE A 185 4.38 -9.49 -13.72
CA PHE A 185 4.75 -10.09 -12.45
C PHE A 185 4.55 -11.61 -12.45
N LEU A 186 3.47 -12.09 -13.06
CA LEU A 186 3.18 -13.52 -13.17
C LEU A 186 4.17 -14.22 -14.10
N ILE A 187 4.56 -13.61 -15.21
CA ILE A 187 5.59 -14.15 -16.12
C ILE A 187 6.91 -14.29 -15.37
N GLN A 188 7.36 -13.25 -14.64
CA GLN A 188 8.56 -13.33 -13.83
C GLN A 188 8.50 -14.47 -12.79
N ALA A 189 7.34 -14.66 -12.16
CA ALA A 189 7.16 -15.78 -11.22
C ALA A 189 7.27 -17.15 -11.93
N ALA A 190 6.71 -17.27 -13.14
CA ALA A 190 6.78 -18.49 -13.93
C ALA A 190 8.21 -18.79 -14.41
N GLU A 191 8.96 -17.78 -14.85
CA GLU A 191 10.38 -17.95 -15.21
C GLU A 191 11.23 -18.45 -14.03
N LEU A 192 10.95 -17.98 -12.81
CA LEU A 192 11.59 -18.50 -11.60
C LEU A 192 11.20 -19.97 -11.32
N LEU A 193 9.95 -20.37 -11.57
CA LEU A 193 9.53 -21.77 -11.49
C LEU A 193 10.26 -22.65 -12.52
N GLU A 194 10.41 -22.17 -13.76
CA GLU A 194 11.22 -22.86 -14.76
C GLU A 194 12.67 -23.07 -14.28
N SER A 195 13.26 -22.06 -13.66
CA SER A 195 14.63 -22.17 -13.12
C SER A 195 14.77 -23.24 -12.03
N GLN A 196 13.65 -23.57 -11.37
CA GLN A 196 13.56 -24.67 -10.39
C GLN A 196 13.14 -26.03 -11.02
N ASN A 197 13.07 -26.13 -12.36
CA ASN A 197 12.55 -27.30 -13.08
C ASN A 197 11.08 -27.63 -12.77
N LYS A 198 10.28 -26.64 -12.33
CA LYS A 198 8.84 -26.76 -12.07
C LYS A 198 8.03 -26.33 -13.31
N SER A 199 8.31 -26.98 -14.44
CA SER A 199 7.76 -26.60 -15.74
C SER A 199 6.24 -26.65 -15.80
N ASP A 200 5.59 -27.64 -15.18
CA ASP A 200 4.13 -27.76 -15.15
C ASP A 200 3.45 -26.58 -14.42
N GLU A 201 4.07 -26.14 -13.31
CA GLU A 201 3.56 -24.98 -12.55
C GLU A 201 3.77 -23.68 -13.34
N ALA A 202 4.89 -23.54 -14.05
CA ALA A 202 5.17 -22.38 -14.90
C ALA A 202 4.20 -22.34 -16.09
N LEU A 203 3.99 -23.45 -16.78
CA LEU A 203 3.07 -23.59 -17.89
C LEU A 203 1.65 -23.14 -17.50
N LYS A 204 1.17 -23.63 -16.36
CA LYS A 204 -0.14 -23.22 -15.84
C LYS A 204 -0.25 -21.69 -15.67
N ILE A 205 0.79 -21.04 -15.15
CA ILE A 205 0.77 -19.57 -15.01
C ILE A 205 0.71 -18.89 -16.37
N TYR A 206 1.48 -19.34 -17.36
CA TYR A 206 1.45 -18.75 -18.68
C TYR A 206 0.08 -18.92 -19.37
N GLU A 207 -0.53 -20.09 -19.24
CA GLU A 207 -1.88 -20.34 -19.75
C GLU A 207 -2.93 -19.45 -19.05
N ASP A 208 -2.83 -19.31 -17.72
CA ASP A 208 -3.70 -18.41 -16.94
C ASP A 208 -3.52 -16.95 -17.37
N VAL A 209 -2.28 -16.51 -17.62
CA VAL A 209 -1.99 -15.17 -18.16
C VAL A 209 -2.64 -14.98 -19.52
N LYS A 210 -2.48 -15.92 -20.45
CA LYS A 210 -3.08 -15.88 -21.78
C LYS A 210 -4.60 -15.79 -21.74
N LYS A 211 -5.21 -16.53 -20.81
CA LYS A 211 -6.68 -16.61 -20.67
C LYS A 211 -7.27 -15.39 -19.97
N LYS A 212 -6.63 -14.92 -18.88
CA LYS A 212 -7.18 -13.85 -18.02
C LYS A 212 -6.89 -12.46 -18.57
N TYR A 213 -5.68 -12.22 -19.06
CA TYR A 213 -5.22 -10.88 -19.42
C TYR A 213 -5.22 -10.64 -20.93
N VAL A 214 -6.35 -10.94 -21.57
CA VAL A 214 -6.52 -10.87 -23.04
C VAL A 214 -6.21 -9.51 -23.66
N ASN A 215 -6.36 -8.43 -22.87
CA ASN A 215 -6.07 -7.07 -23.29
C ASN A 215 -4.63 -6.60 -22.93
N SER A 216 -3.80 -7.47 -22.38
CA SER A 216 -2.40 -7.14 -22.10
C SER A 216 -1.55 -7.15 -23.38
N GLN A 217 -0.49 -6.35 -23.38
CA GLN A 217 0.42 -6.29 -24.51
C GLN A 217 1.03 -7.66 -24.84
N VAL A 218 1.44 -8.42 -23.82
CA VAL A 218 2.09 -9.72 -24.00
C VAL A 218 1.18 -10.77 -24.65
N VAL A 219 -0.14 -10.67 -24.42
CA VAL A 219 -1.12 -11.54 -25.09
C VAL A 219 -1.46 -11.04 -26.48
N GLN A 220 -1.69 -9.73 -26.63
CA GLN A 220 -2.03 -9.12 -27.94
C GLN A 220 -0.91 -9.24 -28.98
N SER A 221 0.33 -9.25 -28.54
CA SER A 221 1.50 -9.44 -29.43
C SER A 221 1.84 -10.93 -29.67
N SER A 222 1.08 -11.86 -29.10
CA SER A 222 1.39 -13.30 -29.09
C SER A 222 2.75 -13.65 -28.45
N GLU A 223 3.30 -12.76 -27.64
CA GLU A 223 4.56 -13.03 -26.93
C GLU A 223 4.40 -14.14 -25.90
N ILE A 224 3.23 -14.22 -25.24
CA ILE A 224 2.91 -15.27 -24.28
C ILE A 224 2.99 -16.68 -24.88
N ASP A 225 2.72 -16.82 -26.19
CA ASP A 225 2.77 -18.12 -26.89
C ASP A 225 4.20 -18.67 -26.92
N LYS A 226 5.19 -17.79 -27.06
CA LYS A 226 6.61 -18.20 -27.01
C LYS A 226 7.03 -18.79 -25.66
N TYR A 227 6.47 -18.28 -24.56
CA TYR A 227 6.71 -18.86 -23.23
C TYR A 227 6.08 -20.24 -23.10
N ILE A 228 4.87 -20.42 -23.62
CA ILE A 228 4.14 -21.70 -23.62
C ILE A 228 4.88 -22.72 -24.51
N GLU A 229 5.20 -22.38 -25.75
CA GLU A 229 5.91 -23.26 -26.69
C GLU A 229 7.27 -23.71 -26.12
N ARG A 230 8.05 -22.80 -25.55
CA ARG A 230 9.35 -23.12 -24.94
C ARG A 230 9.31 -24.24 -23.91
N ILE A 231 8.20 -24.38 -23.19
CA ILE A 231 8.03 -25.43 -22.17
C ILE A 231 7.47 -26.71 -22.79
N THR A 232 6.55 -26.61 -23.75
CA THR A 232 5.85 -27.77 -24.34
C THR A 232 6.69 -28.52 -25.35
N GLU A 233 7.71 -27.89 -25.94
CA GLU A 233 8.62 -28.50 -26.93
C GLU A 233 9.87 -29.16 -26.29
N LYS A 234 10.01 -29.12 -24.97
CA LYS A 234 11.08 -29.81 -24.21
C LYS A 234 10.66 -31.22 -23.85
#